data_dc15e2e1816e122127c625dbd7e01eca
#
_entry.id   dc15e2e1816e122127c625dbd7e01eca
#
_cell.length_a   1.000
_cell.length_b   1.000
_cell.length_c   1.000
_cell.angle_alpha   90.00
_cell.angle_beta   90.00
_cell.angle_gamma   90.00
#
_symmetry.space_group_name_H-M   'P 1'
#
loop_
_entity.id
_entity.type
_entity.pdbx_description
1 polymer ?
#
loop_
_entity_poly.entity_id
_entity_poly.type
_entity_poly.pdbx_seq_one_letter_code
_entity_poly.pdbx_strand_id
1 'polypeptide(L)'
;VRRRAARDLENAHKYALEKFLNDLLPIKDSLEMGLQAAQADDADVTKLREGSELILKMLADTLEKFGVEVLDPVGHDFDPEHHQAMTMLESPDHEPNTVVAVMQKGYKLNDRLVRPAMVAVAKAPENNENNVDEKA
;
A
#
# COMPACT_ATOMS: atom_id res chain seq x y z
N VAL A 1 38.42 12.11 -12.31
CA VAL A 1 37.08 12.31 -12.84
C VAL A 1 36.14 11.26 -12.33
N ARG A 2 36.51 9.97 -12.37
CA ARG A 2 35.65 8.90 -11.89
C ARG A 2 35.42 8.98 -10.37
N ARG A 3 36.45 9.35 -9.62
CA ARG A 3 36.34 9.47 -8.16
C ARG A 3 35.39 10.59 -7.76
N ARG A 4 35.46 11.71 -8.49
CA ARG A 4 34.58 12.85 -8.22
C ARG A 4 33.12 12.48 -8.52
N ALA A 5 32.85 11.83 -9.65
CA ALA A 5 31.52 11.44 -10.02
C ALA A 5 30.93 10.44 -9.01
N ALA A 6 31.73 9.46 -8.56
CA ALA A 6 31.29 8.50 -7.58
C ALA A 6 30.99 9.16 -6.24
N ARG A 7 31.82 10.12 -5.83
CA ARG A 7 31.62 10.86 -4.58
C ARG A 7 30.39 11.73 -4.66
N ASP A 8 30.19 12.42 -5.80
CA ASP A 8 29.02 13.28 -5.98
C ASP A 8 27.72 12.46 -5.95
N LEU A 9 27.75 11.27 -6.55
CA LEU A 9 26.58 10.37 -6.52
C LEU A 9 26.31 9.88 -5.11
N GLU A 10 27.33 9.50 -4.37
CA GLU A 10 27.19 9.07 -2.97
C GLU A 10 26.62 10.19 -2.11
N ASN A 11 27.11 11.41 -2.29
CA ASN A 11 26.61 12.58 -1.56
C ASN A 11 25.18 12.88 -1.91
N ALA A 12 24.80 12.74 -3.19
CA ALA A 12 23.44 12.96 -3.63
C ALA A 12 22.48 11.94 -2.98
N HIS A 13 22.91 10.68 -2.89
CA HIS A 13 22.11 9.65 -2.20
C HIS A 13 21.94 9.97 -0.73
N LYS A 14 22.99 10.39 -0.06
CA LYS A 14 22.93 10.75 1.36
C LYS A 14 22.01 11.95 1.58
N TYR A 15 22.09 12.94 0.69
CA TYR A 15 21.23 14.13 0.78
C TYR A 15 19.75 13.75 0.59
N ALA A 16 19.46 12.87 -0.37
CA ALA A 16 18.10 12.42 -0.60
C ALA A 16 17.53 11.69 0.61
N LEU A 17 18.35 10.84 1.25
CA LEU A 17 17.95 10.14 2.47
C LEU A 17 17.72 11.10 3.63
N GLU A 18 18.57 12.10 3.79
CA GLU A 18 18.40 13.11 4.84
C GLU A 18 17.10 13.89 4.65
N LYS A 19 16.80 14.27 3.41
CA LYS A 19 15.59 15.00 3.10
C LYS A 19 14.36 14.16 3.40
N PHE A 20 14.38 12.91 3.00
CA PHE A 20 13.29 11.97 3.28
C PHE A 20 13.12 11.78 4.79
N LEU A 21 14.22 11.58 5.49
CA LEU A 21 14.21 11.40 6.93
C LEU A 21 13.64 12.63 7.64
N ASN A 22 14.04 13.84 7.23
CA ASN A 22 13.52 15.07 7.82
C ASN A 22 12.02 15.20 7.67
N ASP A 23 11.46 14.71 6.56
CA ASP A 23 10.02 14.74 6.35
C ASP A 23 9.32 13.58 7.07
N LEU A 24 10.03 12.51 7.37
CA LEU A 24 9.47 11.35 8.06
C LEU A 24 9.42 11.53 9.58
N LEU A 25 10.41 12.25 10.15
CA LEU A 25 10.51 12.41 11.59
C LEU A 25 9.30 13.08 12.23
N PRO A 26 8.68 14.12 11.65
CA PRO A 26 7.45 14.68 12.23
C PRO A 26 6.32 13.66 12.32
N ILE A 27 6.27 12.71 11.39
CA ILE A 27 5.27 11.64 11.41
C ILE A 27 5.51 10.73 12.60
N LYS A 28 6.77 10.35 12.84
CA LYS A 28 7.12 9.55 14.01
C LYS A 28 6.79 10.28 15.30
N ASP A 29 7.09 11.58 15.36
CA ASP A 29 6.77 12.40 16.54
C ASP A 29 5.26 12.42 16.80
N SER A 30 4.46 12.53 15.75
CA SER A 30 3.01 12.51 15.87
C SER A 30 2.50 11.16 16.38
N LEU A 31 3.12 10.07 15.94
CA LEU A 31 2.78 8.73 16.45
C LEU A 31 3.10 8.60 17.92
N GLU A 32 4.23 9.14 18.36
CA GLU A 32 4.60 9.10 19.78
C GLU A 32 3.62 9.88 20.64
N MET A 33 3.22 11.06 20.15
CA MET A 33 2.21 11.87 20.86
C MET A 33 0.86 11.16 20.90
N GLY A 34 0.47 10.53 19.81
CA GLY A 34 -0.77 9.76 19.75
C GLY A 34 -0.75 8.58 20.71
N LEU A 35 0.38 7.90 20.81
CA LEU A 35 0.53 6.78 21.73
C LEU A 35 0.42 7.24 23.19
N GLN A 36 1.03 8.37 23.53
CA GLN A 36 0.88 8.93 24.88
C GLN A 36 -0.58 9.26 25.20
N ALA A 37 -1.29 9.84 24.23
CA ALA A 37 -2.70 10.14 24.42
C ALA A 37 -3.53 8.88 24.59
N ALA A 38 -3.17 7.80 23.90
CA ALA A 38 -3.87 6.52 24.01
C ALA A 38 -3.67 5.86 25.39
N GLN A 39 -2.59 6.18 26.07
CA GLN A 39 -2.29 5.62 27.39
C GLN A 39 -3.00 6.36 28.54
N ALA A 40 -3.62 7.49 28.26
CA ALA A 40 -4.35 8.25 29.25
C ALA A 40 -5.62 7.51 29.67
N ASP A 41 -6.01 7.66 30.94
CA ASP A 41 -7.19 6.97 31.46
C ASP A 41 -8.49 7.42 30.79
N ASP A 42 -8.51 8.64 30.29
CA ASP A 42 -9.67 9.22 29.62
C ASP A 42 -9.57 9.18 28.10
N ALA A 43 -8.76 8.26 27.56
CA ALA A 43 -8.60 8.14 26.12
C ALA A 43 -9.93 7.84 25.44
N ASP A 44 -10.18 8.56 24.32
CA ASP A 44 -11.41 8.45 23.55
C ASP A 44 -11.08 7.77 22.22
N VAL A 45 -11.77 6.67 21.93
CA VAL A 45 -11.55 5.89 20.69
C VAL A 45 -11.75 6.75 19.45
N THR A 46 -12.76 7.62 19.44
CA THR A 46 -13.03 8.49 18.28
C THR A 46 -11.85 9.43 18.01
N LYS A 47 -11.31 10.04 19.07
CA LYS A 47 -10.16 10.93 18.94
C LYS A 47 -8.91 10.17 18.50
N LEU A 48 -8.72 8.96 19.02
CA LEU A 48 -7.58 8.13 18.62
C LEU A 48 -7.67 7.76 17.15
N ARG A 49 -8.87 7.46 16.66
CA ARG A 49 -9.09 7.16 15.25
C ARG A 49 -8.78 8.37 14.37
N GLU A 50 -9.29 9.54 14.75
CA GLU A 50 -9.03 10.77 14.01
C GLU A 50 -7.54 11.09 13.97
N GLY A 51 -6.84 10.92 15.08
CA GLY A 51 -5.41 11.12 15.13
C GLY A 51 -4.65 10.17 14.25
N SER A 52 -5.05 8.90 14.24
CA SER A 52 -4.42 7.88 13.40
C SER A 52 -4.65 8.18 11.93
N GLU A 53 -5.85 8.60 11.56
CA GLU A 53 -6.16 8.96 10.17
C GLU A 53 -5.32 10.15 9.72
N LEU A 54 -5.14 11.14 10.58
CA LEU A 54 -4.30 12.30 10.27
C LEU A 54 -2.84 11.90 10.07
N ILE A 55 -2.32 11.03 10.93
CA ILE A 55 -0.94 10.55 10.82
C ILE A 55 -0.76 9.76 9.52
N LEU A 56 -1.72 8.91 9.19
CA LEU A 56 -1.68 8.15 7.95
C LEU A 56 -1.67 9.08 6.74
N LYS A 57 -2.46 10.14 6.79
CA LYS A 57 -2.46 11.14 5.72
C LYS A 57 -1.12 11.83 5.60
N MET A 58 -0.50 12.19 6.72
CA MET A 58 0.83 12.80 6.71
C MET A 58 1.84 11.90 6.03
N LEU A 59 1.79 10.60 6.34
CA LEU A 59 2.69 9.64 5.72
C LEU A 59 2.41 9.51 4.23
N ALA A 60 1.13 9.41 3.86
CA ALA A 60 0.75 9.30 2.45
C ALA A 60 1.22 10.52 1.64
N ASP A 61 1.05 11.72 2.19
CA ASP A 61 1.50 12.95 1.53
C ASP A 61 3.01 12.98 1.37
N THR A 62 3.75 12.53 2.39
CA THR A 62 5.21 12.46 2.33
C THR A 62 5.67 11.48 1.25
N LEU A 63 5.05 10.30 1.20
CA LEU A 63 5.39 9.30 0.19
C LEU A 63 5.13 9.85 -1.22
N GLU A 64 3.99 10.49 -1.42
CA GLU A 64 3.67 11.09 -2.71
C GLU A 64 4.69 12.15 -3.11
N LYS A 65 5.11 12.97 -2.17
CA LYS A 65 6.12 14.02 -2.40
C LYS A 65 7.42 13.42 -2.93
N PHE A 66 7.78 12.23 -2.49
CA PHE A 66 9.01 11.57 -2.91
C PHE A 66 8.83 10.63 -4.10
N GLY A 67 7.69 10.71 -4.78
CA GLY A 67 7.48 9.95 -6.00
C GLY A 67 6.96 8.54 -5.79
N VAL A 68 6.41 8.27 -4.60
CA VAL A 68 5.84 6.96 -4.31
C VAL A 68 4.37 6.94 -4.69
N GLU A 69 3.99 5.96 -5.51
CA GLU A 69 2.61 5.73 -5.90
C GLU A 69 2.07 4.50 -5.18
N VAL A 70 0.88 4.61 -4.60
CA VAL A 70 0.23 3.51 -3.90
C VAL A 70 -0.60 2.70 -4.88
N LEU A 71 -0.48 1.39 -4.82
CA LEU A 71 -1.29 0.47 -5.62
C LEU A 71 -2.37 -0.13 -4.73
N ASP A 72 -3.59 0.33 -4.91
CA ASP A 72 -4.77 -0.16 -4.19
C ASP A 72 -5.84 -0.48 -5.23
N PRO A 73 -5.74 -1.66 -5.87
CA PRO A 73 -6.55 -1.96 -7.04
C PRO A 73 -7.93 -2.55 -6.77
N VAL A 74 -8.52 -2.34 -5.60
CA VAL A 74 -9.87 -2.87 -5.33
C VAL A 74 -10.84 -2.41 -6.40
N GLY A 75 -11.57 -3.35 -6.98
CA GLY A 75 -12.55 -3.06 -8.03
C GLY A 75 -11.98 -2.97 -9.44
N HIS A 76 -10.67 -3.04 -9.58
CA HIS A 76 -10.00 -3.03 -10.88
C HIS A 76 -9.62 -4.43 -11.32
N ASP A 77 -9.25 -4.57 -12.58
CA ASP A 77 -8.79 -5.84 -13.11
C ASP A 77 -7.47 -6.26 -12.47
N PHE A 78 -7.32 -7.55 -12.27
CA PHE A 78 -6.07 -8.10 -11.79
C PHE A 78 -4.98 -7.93 -12.86
N ASP A 79 -3.86 -7.37 -12.46
CA ASP A 79 -2.71 -7.13 -13.34
C ASP A 79 -1.49 -7.88 -12.76
N PRO A 80 -1.07 -8.98 -13.40
CA PRO A 80 0.05 -9.78 -12.87
C PRO A 80 1.36 -9.02 -12.73
N GLU A 81 1.54 -7.93 -13.47
CA GLU A 81 2.76 -7.13 -13.38
C GLU A 81 2.83 -6.31 -12.09
N HIS A 82 1.67 -5.95 -11.53
CA HIS A 82 1.60 -5.06 -10.37
C HIS A 82 0.95 -5.70 -9.16
N HIS A 83 0.30 -6.85 -9.33
CA HIS A 83 -0.44 -7.50 -8.26
C HIS A 83 0.00 -8.93 -8.08
N GLN A 84 -0.13 -9.43 -6.85
CA GLN A 84 0.10 -10.84 -6.56
C GLN A 84 -1.20 -11.41 -6.01
N ALA A 85 -1.78 -12.38 -6.71
CA ALA A 85 -3.00 -13.03 -6.26
C ALA A 85 -2.66 -14.01 -5.14
N MET A 86 -3.18 -13.72 -3.95
CA MET A 86 -2.98 -14.58 -2.79
C MET A 86 -4.07 -15.61 -2.66
N THR A 87 -5.26 -15.29 -3.14
CA THR A 87 -6.38 -16.20 -3.10
C THR A 87 -7.37 -15.86 -4.19
N MET A 88 -8.17 -16.83 -4.59
CA MET A 88 -9.24 -16.66 -5.56
C MET A 88 -10.56 -16.98 -4.87
N LEU A 89 -11.54 -16.10 -5.03
CA LEU A 89 -12.83 -16.20 -4.35
C LEU A 89 -13.95 -16.13 -5.36
N GLU A 90 -14.97 -16.94 -5.17
CA GLU A 90 -16.20 -16.74 -5.91
C GLU A 90 -16.89 -15.50 -5.34
N SER A 91 -17.15 -14.54 -6.20
CA SER A 91 -17.81 -13.31 -5.79
C SER A 91 -18.89 -12.97 -6.82
N PRO A 92 -20.16 -13.18 -6.49
CA PRO A 92 -21.24 -12.90 -7.45
C PRO A 92 -21.37 -11.41 -7.78
N ASP A 93 -20.85 -10.55 -6.93
CA ASP A 93 -20.93 -9.10 -7.13
C ASP A 93 -19.81 -8.55 -8.01
N HIS A 94 -18.83 -9.40 -8.39
CA HIS A 94 -17.71 -8.96 -9.19
C HIS A 94 -17.53 -9.85 -10.41
N GLU A 95 -17.07 -9.25 -11.49
CA GLU A 95 -16.72 -10.02 -12.66
C GLU A 95 -15.46 -10.84 -12.40
N PRO A 96 -15.33 -12.00 -13.06
CA PRO A 96 -14.11 -12.78 -12.92
C PRO A 96 -12.86 -11.96 -13.24
N ASN A 97 -11.79 -12.24 -12.53
CA ASN A 97 -10.50 -11.56 -12.67
C ASN A 97 -10.48 -10.13 -12.11
N THR A 98 -11.48 -9.76 -11.32
CA THR A 98 -11.52 -8.47 -10.64
C THR A 98 -10.92 -8.60 -9.24
N VAL A 99 -10.15 -7.60 -8.82
CA VAL A 99 -9.61 -7.55 -7.45
C VAL A 99 -10.74 -7.21 -6.49
N VAL A 100 -11.04 -8.13 -5.59
CA VAL A 100 -12.13 -7.94 -4.62
C VAL A 100 -11.62 -7.39 -3.29
N ALA A 101 -10.36 -7.63 -2.96
CA ALA A 101 -9.78 -7.13 -1.71
C ALA A 101 -8.28 -6.99 -1.87
N VAL A 102 -7.71 -6.05 -1.12
CA VAL A 102 -6.27 -5.86 -1.05
C VAL A 102 -5.83 -6.14 0.38
N MET A 103 -5.06 -7.21 0.57
CA MET A 103 -4.53 -7.56 1.87
C MET A 103 -3.35 -6.68 2.24
N GLN A 104 -2.54 -6.33 1.25
CA GLN A 104 -1.39 -5.47 1.44
C GLN A 104 -1.23 -4.62 0.18
N LYS A 105 -1.21 -3.31 0.36
CA LYS A 105 -1.06 -2.40 -0.77
C LYS A 105 0.31 -2.51 -1.39
N GLY A 106 0.38 -2.33 -2.69
CA GLY A 106 1.65 -2.27 -3.40
C GLY A 106 2.14 -0.84 -3.54
N TYR A 107 3.39 -0.70 -3.95
CA TYR A 107 4.00 0.61 -4.11
C TYR A 107 4.94 0.64 -5.30
N LYS A 108 4.92 1.78 -6.00
CA LYS A 108 5.86 2.09 -7.06
C LYS A 108 6.65 3.33 -6.66
N LEU A 109 7.91 3.36 -7.03
CA LEU A 109 8.75 4.53 -6.83
C LEU A 109 9.26 4.98 -8.19
N ASN A 110 8.83 6.17 -8.63
CA ASN A 110 9.25 6.73 -9.94
C ASN A 110 9.10 5.71 -11.07
N ASP A 111 7.90 5.14 -11.19
CA ASP A 111 7.53 4.15 -12.21
C ASP A 111 8.18 2.78 -12.05
N ARG A 112 8.90 2.57 -10.97
CA ARG A 112 9.52 1.29 -10.68
C ARG A 112 8.75 0.58 -9.57
N LEU A 113 8.36 -0.67 -9.81
CA LEU A 113 7.64 -1.44 -8.81
C LEU A 113 8.56 -1.76 -7.63
N VAL A 114 8.17 -1.35 -6.42
CA VAL A 114 8.88 -1.68 -5.19
C VAL A 114 8.36 -2.97 -4.60
N ARG A 115 7.03 -3.08 -4.51
CA ARG A 115 6.39 -4.34 -4.12
C ARG A 115 5.00 -4.40 -4.73
N PRO A 116 4.54 -5.59 -5.15
CA PRO A 116 3.20 -5.73 -5.71
C PRO A 116 2.14 -5.64 -4.61
N ALA A 117 0.91 -5.31 -5.02
CA ALA A 117 -0.23 -5.40 -4.12
C ALA A 117 -0.62 -6.87 -3.94
N MET A 118 -0.80 -7.29 -2.71
CA MET A 118 -1.27 -8.66 -2.41
C MET A 118 -2.79 -8.63 -2.36
N VAL A 119 -3.42 -9.38 -3.25
CA VAL A 119 -4.84 -9.22 -3.51
C VAL A 119 -5.59 -10.55 -3.49
N ALA A 120 -6.89 -10.45 -3.28
CA ALA A 120 -7.84 -11.52 -3.54
C ALA A 120 -8.56 -11.20 -4.83
N VAL A 121 -8.71 -12.20 -5.70
CA VAL A 121 -9.25 -12.01 -7.04
C VAL A 121 -10.54 -12.82 -7.17
N ALA A 122 -11.55 -12.24 -7.83
CA ALA A 122 -12.79 -12.93 -8.12
C ALA A 122 -12.53 -13.99 -9.19
N LYS A 123 -13.10 -15.17 -8.98
CA LYS A 123 -13.06 -16.23 -9.96
C LYS A 123 -14.46 -16.51 -10.49
N ALA A 124 -14.52 -17.10 -11.65
CA ALA A 124 -15.79 -17.51 -12.22
C ALA A 124 -16.46 -18.58 -11.35
N PRO A 125 -17.81 -18.57 -11.24
CA PRO A 125 -18.51 -19.64 -10.51
C PRO A 125 -18.37 -20.95 -11.25
N GLU A 126 -17.50 -21.84 -10.75
CA GLU A 126 -17.20 -23.12 -11.41
C GLU A 126 -18.29 -24.14 -11.27
N ASN A 127 -18.96 -24.15 -10.14
CA ASN A 127 -19.80 -25.29 -9.76
C ASN A 127 -21.00 -25.49 -10.66
N ASN A 128 -21.61 -24.43 -11.16
CA ASN A 128 -22.81 -24.57 -11.97
C ASN A 128 -22.51 -25.14 -13.36
N GLU A 129 -21.45 -24.68 -13.99
CA GLU A 129 -21.10 -25.16 -15.32
C GLU A 129 -20.55 -26.56 -15.29
N ASN A 130 -19.70 -26.86 -14.35
CA ASN A 130 -19.08 -28.18 -14.23
C ASN A 130 -20.12 -29.24 -13.88
N ASN A 131 -21.06 -28.91 -13.03
CA ASN A 131 -22.12 -29.85 -12.64
C ASN A 131 -23.05 -30.17 -13.82
N VAL A 132 -23.35 -29.17 -14.64
CA VAL A 132 -24.18 -29.37 -15.82
C VAL A 132 -23.47 -30.28 -16.83
N ASP A 133 -22.21 -30.04 -17.03
CA ASP A 133 -21.41 -30.85 -17.96
C ASP A 133 -21.28 -32.30 -17.51
N GLU A 134 -21.10 -32.51 -16.23
CA GLU A 134 -21.01 -33.86 -15.68
C GLU A 134 -22.32 -34.64 -15.81
N LYS A 135 -23.43 -33.94 -15.74
CA LYS A 135 -24.73 -34.57 -15.87
C LYS A 135 -25.12 -34.87 -17.29
N ALA A 136 -24.48 -34.18 -18.19
CA ALA A 136 -24.74 -34.39 -19.61
C ALA A 136 -23.99 -35.61 -20.13
#